data_c55b260528532f3e53c03a8384122b33
#
_entry.id   c55b260528532f3e53c03a8384122b33
#
_cell.length_a   1.000
_cell.length_b   1.000
_cell.length_c   1.000
_cell.angle_alpha   90.00
_cell.angle_beta   90.00
_cell.angle_gamma   90.00
#
_symmetry.space_group_name_H-M   'P 1'
#
loop_
_entity.id
_entity.type
_entity.pdbx_description
1 polymer ?
#
loop_
_entity_poly.entity_id
_entity_poly.type
_entity_poly.pdbx_seq_one_letter_code
_entity_poly.pdbx_strand_id
1 'polypeptide(L)'
;MKLSRRRALSLFASAAAAAAASSRVISVSAQNADRHGMSAFGDLKYPPDFPHFSYVNPNAPKGGVFSQIGPNRQFNQSFQTFNSLNSFILKGDAAQGMELTFATLMVRSGDEADAMYGLAASSVRISDDELTYRFTLRSQAKFHDGTPLTAHDVAWSLTTLKEKGHPIITQQLRDFTGAEAADDRTVVARFAERRGRDVPLFMAALPIFSRAYYSKKPFDESTLDIPLGSGAYKVGRFQVGHFIEFERVKDWWGADLPVSRGQSNFDVLRFEYYRDREVGFEGFTAKNYLFREEFTSRTWATRYDFPAFKEGRVKRDVLPDDTPSGAQGWFINTRRDKFKDRRVREALIDAFDFEWTNKNIMYGSYERTHSVFQNSPMMAKGNPDAAELALLEPFRGKLPDEVFGEPYVPPVTDGSGQDRQWLRRGAQLLNDAGCTLNKGKRVLPSGKPITIEFLIDEPTFQPHHLPYIKNLGVLGIDATLRVVDPVQYRARVDGFDFDITVERFSFSATPGDSLRTFFSSQAAATKGTQNLAGISDPAVDTLVDIIIAAKTRAELTAACKALDRVIRAGRYWIPHWYKASHWIAYWDVFGHPASKPRYFRGIPETWWYDRDKAAKLDHKG
;
A
#
# COMPACT_ATOMS: atom_id res chain seq x y z
N MET A 1 62.01 19.89 16.81
CA MET A 1 61.02 20.97 16.94
C MET A 1 59.66 20.33 17.33
N LYS A 2 59.24 20.39 18.59
CA LYS A 2 57.96 19.79 19.05
C LYS A 2 56.82 20.79 18.82
N LEU A 3 55.89 20.48 17.94
CA LEU A 3 54.67 21.25 17.74
C LEU A 3 53.76 21.11 18.94
N SER A 4 53.30 22.20 19.56
CA SER A 4 52.45 22.21 20.73
C SER A 4 51.05 21.72 20.39
N ARG A 5 50.40 21.00 21.33
CA ARG A 5 49.03 20.46 21.24
C ARG A 5 47.96 21.50 20.78
N ARG A 6 48.19 22.77 21.06
CA ARG A 6 47.30 23.86 20.59
C ARG A 6 47.31 24.12 19.09
N ARG A 7 48.47 23.96 18.41
CA ARG A 7 48.56 24.14 16.94
C ARG A 7 48.05 22.93 16.17
N ALA A 8 48.07 21.72 16.73
CA ALA A 8 47.45 20.53 16.14
C ALA A 8 45.92 20.63 16.16
N LEU A 9 45.33 21.13 17.26
CA LEU A 9 43.89 21.32 17.40
C LEU A 9 43.30 22.41 16.47
N SER A 10 44.06 23.48 16.20
CA SER A 10 43.63 24.53 15.27
C SER A 10 43.68 24.11 13.80
N LEU A 11 44.57 23.19 13.43
CA LEU A 11 44.64 22.64 12.07
C LEU A 11 43.51 21.61 11.80
N PHE A 12 43.12 20.83 12.82
CA PHE A 12 41.98 19.92 12.70
C PHE A 12 40.62 20.65 12.65
N ALA A 13 40.49 21.75 13.39
CA ALA A 13 39.27 22.56 13.35
C ALA A 13 39.09 23.28 12.00
N SER A 14 40.16 23.71 11.36
CA SER A 14 40.13 24.35 10.02
C SER A 14 39.83 23.36 8.91
N ALA A 15 40.31 22.10 9.00
CA ALA A 15 40.04 21.06 8.00
C ALA A 15 38.56 20.55 8.11
N ALA A 16 38.02 20.44 9.34
CA ALA A 16 36.63 20.06 9.55
C ALA A 16 35.64 21.14 9.09
N ALA A 17 35.97 22.43 9.26
CA ALA A 17 35.15 23.54 8.78
C ALA A 17 35.16 23.66 7.24
N ALA A 18 36.29 23.38 6.57
CA ALA A 18 36.38 23.37 5.13
C ALA A 18 35.65 22.17 4.49
N ALA A 19 35.65 21.00 5.13
CA ALA A 19 34.90 19.82 4.68
C ALA A 19 33.37 20.00 4.87
N ALA A 20 32.94 20.67 5.96
CA ALA A 20 31.54 20.98 6.20
C ALA A 20 31.01 22.11 5.28
N ALA A 21 31.87 23.06 4.89
CA ALA A 21 31.49 24.13 3.93
C ALA A 21 31.40 23.58 2.50
N SER A 22 32.29 22.69 2.08
CA SER A 22 32.24 22.07 0.76
C SER A 22 31.06 21.09 0.59
N SER A 23 30.65 20.37 1.64
CA SER A 23 29.46 19.53 1.58
C SER A 23 28.14 20.33 1.56
N ARG A 24 28.10 21.53 2.15
CA ARG A 24 26.93 22.42 2.06
C ARG A 24 26.78 23.11 0.71
N VAL A 25 27.88 23.45 0.02
CA VAL A 25 27.84 24.10 -1.29
C VAL A 25 27.43 23.09 -2.40
N ILE A 26 27.77 21.79 -2.25
CA ILE A 26 27.37 20.74 -3.20
C ILE A 26 25.86 20.43 -3.08
N SER A 27 25.26 20.54 -1.89
CA SER A 27 23.81 20.29 -1.68
C SER A 27 22.92 21.38 -2.28
N VAL A 28 23.30 22.64 -2.24
CA VAL A 28 22.49 23.77 -2.74
C VAL A 28 22.51 23.85 -4.28
N SER A 29 23.58 23.43 -4.94
CA SER A 29 23.67 23.43 -6.40
C SER A 29 22.93 22.24 -7.07
N ALA A 30 22.66 21.16 -6.33
CA ALA A 30 22.01 19.96 -6.87
C ALA A 30 20.47 20.05 -6.91
N GLN A 31 19.86 20.93 -6.12
CA GLN A 31 18.41 21.02 -6.00
C GLN A 31 17.73 21.73 -7.18
N ASN A 32 18.42 22.63 -7.86
CA ASN A 32 17.91 23.38 -9.03
C ASN A 32 18.33 22.78 -10.40
N ALA A 33 18.93 21.60 -10.42
CA ALA A 33 19.31 20.91 -11.65
C ALA A 33 18.19 20.05 -12.21
N ASP A 34 18.19 19.84 -13.53
CA ASP A 34 17.30 18.89 -14.19
C ASP A 34 17.65 17.45 -13.76
N ARG A 35 16.66 16.72 -13.26
CA ARG A 35 16.81 15.34 -12.78
C ARG A 35 16.06 14.38 -13.69
N HIS A 36 16.62 13.20 -13.92
CA HIS A 36 16.01 12.12 -14.70
C HIS A 36 14.94 11.34 -13.91
N GLY A 37 14.87 11.56 -12.60
CA GLY A 37 13.94 10.91 -11.68
C GLY A 37 13.69 11.75 -10.43
N MET A 38 12.72 11.34 -9.63
CA MET A 38 12.41 11.94 -8.33
C MET A 38 11.95 10.86 -7.33
N SER A 39 12.18 11.13 -6.05
CA SER A 39 11.65 10.36 -4.92
C SER A 39 11.25 11.31 -3.81
N ALA A 40 10.60 10.80 -2.75
CA ALA A 40 10.17 11.61 -1.63
C ALA A 40 11.31 12.35 -0.90
N PHE A 41 12.54 11.84 -1.00
CA PHE A 41 13.73 12.43 -0.38
C PHE A 41 14.85 12.74 -1.37
N GLY A 42 14.60 12.58 -2.67
CA GLY A 42 15.58 12.84 -3.74
C GLY A 42 16.62 11.74 -3.94
N ASP A 43 16.54 10.63 -3.21
CA ASP A 43 17.39 9.45 -3.37
C ASP A 43 16.91 8.60 -4.56
N LEU A 44 17.82 8.24 -5.46
CA LEU A 44 17.56 7.43 -6.66
C LEU A 44 18.59 6.31 -6.76
N LYS A 45 18.12 5.08 -7.01
CA LYS A 45 18.97 3.91 -7.21
C LYS A 45 19.65 3.93 -8.58
N TYR A 46 18.92 4.32 -9.62
CA TYR A 46 19.40 4.27 -10.98
C TYR A 46 20.02 5.61 -11.41
N PRO A 47 21.23 5.61 -12.03
CA PRO A 47 21.87 6.82 -12.55
C PRO A 47 21.14 7.33 -13.81
N PRO A 48 21.44 8.56 -14.28
CA PRO A 48 20.76 9.16 -15.45
C PRO A 48 20.85 8.34 -16.73
N ASP A 49 21.89 7.55 -16.90
CA ASP A 49 22.22 6.76 -18.10
C ASP A 49 21.95 5.26 -17.93
N PHE A 50 21.12 4.87 -16.93
CA PHE A 50 20.80 3.46 -16.73
C PHE A 50 20.17 2.85 -18.00
N PRO A 51 20.56 1.61 -18.40
CA PRO A 51 20.09 1.02 -19.64
C PRO A 51 18.68 0.41 -19.54
N HIS A 52 18.29 -0.07 -18.37
CA HIS A 52 17.00 -0.67 -18.03
C HIS A 52 16.93 -0.92 -16.53
N PHE A 53 15.77 -1.18 -16.00
CA PHE A 53 15.63 -1.63 -14.62
C PHE A 53 16.30 -2.98 -14.38
N SER A 54 16.91 -3.19 -13.22
CA SER A 54 17.68 -4.40 -12.91
C SER A 54 16.86 -5.68 -12.82
N TYR A 55 15.55 -5.58 -12.65
CA TYR A 55 14.60 -6.68 -12.47
C TYR A 55 13.90 -7.13 -13.77
N VAL A 56 14.29 -6.61 -14.92
CA VAL A 56 13.74 -7.00 -16.23
C VAL A 56 14.74 -7.86 -17.02
N ASN A 57 14.22 -8.63 -17.96
CA ASN A 57 15.03 -9.19 -19.07
C ASN A 57 14.93 -8.22 -20.26
N PRO A 58 16.00 -7.45 -20.59
CA PRO A 58 15.93 -6.49 -21.70
C PRO A 58 15.72 -7.16 -23.06
N ASN A 59 16.04 -8.45 -23.17
CA ASN A 59 15.88 -9.27 -24.37
C ASN A 59 14.65 -10.18 -24.32
N ALA A 60 13.68 -9.90 -23.43
CA ALA A 60 12.46 -10.69 -23.34
C ALA A 60 11.73 -10.71 -24.70
N PRO A 61 11.37 -11.89 -25.24
CA PRO A 61 10.67 -11.99 -26.51
C PRO A 61 9.30 -11.31 -26.42
N LYS A 62 8.91 -10.68 -27.53
CA LYS A 62 7.58 -10.07 -27.66
C LYS A 62 6.63 -11.07 -28.33
N GLY A 63 5.39 -11.12 -27.84
CA GLY A 63 4.35 -11.95 -28.44
C GLY A 63 3.43 -12.65 -27.44
N GLY A 64 2.44 -13.36 -27.97
CA GLY A 64 1.50 -14.16 -27.20
C GLY A 64 0.50 -13.36 -26.37
N VAL A 65 -0.27 -14.09 -25.60
CA VAL A 65 -1.38 -13.56 -24.78
C VAL A 65 -1.10 -13.82 -23.31
N PHE A 66 -1.35 -12.82 -22.49
CA PHE A 66 -1.49 -12.96 -21.04
C PHE A 66 -2.95 -12.73 -20.67
N SER A 67 -3.55 -13.63 -19.92
CA SER A 67 -4.94 -13.50 -19.48
C SER A 67 -5.10 -13.79 -18.00
N GLN A 68 -5.88 -12.96 -17.32
CA GLN A 68 -6.13 -13.04 -15.88
C GLN A 68 -7.51 -12.45 -15.52
N ILE A 69 -7.96 -12.73 -14.31
CA ILE A 69 -8.96 -11.90 -13.63
C ILE A 69 -8.24 -10.68 -13.09
N GLY A 70 -8.85 -9.49 -13.16
CA GLY A 70 -8.23 -8.28 -12.64
C GLY A 70 -7.84 -8.43 -11.16
N PRO A 71 -6.56 -8.18 -10.78
CA PRO A 71 -6.09 -8.44 -9.42
C PRO A 71 -6.45 -7.33 -8.43
N ASN A 72 -6.65 -6.12 -8.93
CA ASN A 72 -6.84 -4.92 -8.12
C ASN A 72 -8.09 -4.15 -8.54
N ARG A 73 -8.69 -3.43 -7.61
CA ARG A 73 -9.72 -2.43 -7.87
C ARG A 73 -9.13 -1.05 -7.66
N GLN A 74 -9.11 -0.25 -8.71
CA GLN A 74 -8.74 1.16 -8.64
C GLN A 74 -9.96 2.02 -8.97
N PHE A 75 -10.15 3.09 -8.23
CA PHE A 75 -11.22 4.07 -8.43
C PHE A 75 -12.61 3.39 -8.60
N ASN A 76 -13.25 3.53 -9.78
CA ASN A 76 -14.56 2.93 -10.08
C ASN A 76 -14.46 1.56 -10.78
N GLN A 77 -13.30 0.89 -10.84
CA GLN A 77 -13.19 -0.43 -11.45
C GLN A 77 -13.95 -1.50 -10.67
N SER A 78 -14.52 -2.46 -11.38
CA SER A 78 -15.21 -3.62 -10.82
C SER A 78 -14.50 -4.94 -11.17
N PHE A 79 -14.67 -5.96 -10.32
CA PHE A 79 -14.16 -7.32 -10.58
C PHE A 79 -15.16 -8.21 -11.32
N GLN A 80 -16.44 -7.84 -11.32
CA GLN A 80 -17.52 -8.71 -11.79
C GLN A 80 -18.05 -8.32 -13.18
N THR A 81 -17.93 -7.04 -13.54
CA THR A 81 -18.45 -6.51 -14.80
C THR A 81 -17.84 -5.14 -15.09
N PHE A 82 -18.14 -4.58 -16.24
CA PHE A 82 -17.89 -3.17 -16.56
C PHE A 82 -18.95 -2.65 -17.52
N ASN A 83 -19.21 -1.35 -17.45
CA ASN A 83 -20.08 -0.59 -18.35
C ASN A 83 -19.45 0.73 -18.77
N SER A 84 -18.16 0.93 -18.46
CA SER A 84 -17.40 2.13 -18.75
C SER A 84 -15.97 1.79 -19.13
N LEU A 85 -15.37 2.56 -20.04
CA LEU A 85 -13.94 2.60 -20.34
C LEU A 85 -13.24 3.82 -19.70
N ASN A 86 -13.94 4.56 -18.84
CA ASN A 86 -13.36 5.65 -18.06
C ASN A 86 -13.20 5.24 -16.59
N SER A 87 -11.98 4.87 -16.20
CA SER A 87 -11.67 4.42 -14.84
C SER A 87 -11.26 5.56 -13.89
N PHE A 88 -11.28 6.82 -14.34
CA PHE A 88 -10.75 7.95 -13.58
C PHE A 88 -11.82 8.87 -12.99
N ILE A 89 -13.08 8.47 -13.09
CA ILE A 89 -14.25 9.21 -12.59
C ILE A 89 -15.03 8.36 -11.57
N LEU A 90 -16.01 8.94 -10.92
CA LEU A 90 -16.86 8.20 -9.96
C LEU A 90 -17.96 7.37 -10.65
N LYS A 91 -18.47 7.82 -11.82
CA LYS A 91 -19.62 7.23 -12.48
C LYS A 91 -19.27 5.92 -13.21
N GLY A 92 -20.16 4.93 -13.11
CA GLY A 92 -20.06 3.66 -13.81
C GLY A 92 -19.11 2.66 -13.14
N ASP A 93 -19.14 1.44 -13.66
CA ASP A 93 -18.18 0.38 -13.33
C ASP A 93 -17.16 0.31 -14.48
N ALA A 94 -15.93 0.72 -14.21
CA ALA A 94 -14.91 0.76 -15.25
C ALA A 94 -14.24 -0.59 -15.49
N ALA A 95 -13.79 -0.78 -16.72
CA ALA A 95 -13.00 -1.94 -17.10
C ALA A 95 -11.62 -1.94 -16.38
N GLN A 96 -11.13 -3.14 -16.07
CA GLN A 96 -9.78 -3.37 -15.56
C GLN A 96 -8.73 -3.02 -16.63
N GLY A 97 -7.56 -2.53 -16.22
CA GLY A 97 -6.43 -2.32 -17.13
C GLY A 97 -6.48 -1.04 -17.97
N MET A 98 -7.44 -0.15 -17.76
CA MET A 98 -7.55 1.09 -18.56
C MET A 98 -6.32 2.00 -18.44
N GLU A 99 -5.59 1.92 -17.33
CA GLU A 99 -4.32 2.63 -17.08
C GLU A 99 -3.23 2.27 -18.09
N LEU A 100 -3.26 1.07 -18.68
CA LEU A 100 -2.32 0.59 -19.71
C LEU A 100 -2.37 1.42 -21.01
N THR A 101 -3.48 2.12 -21.23
CA THR A 101 -3.76 2.87 -22.45
C THR A 101 -3.06 4.23 -22.49
N PHE A 102 -2.64 4.75 -21.33
CA PHE A 102 -2.14 6.12 -21.20
C PHE A 102 -0.69 6.16 -20.75
N ALA A 103 0.09 7.06 -21.33
CA ALA A 103 1.39 7.44 -20.78
C ALA A 103 1.19 8.37 -19.57
N THR A 104 2.21 8.40 -18.71
CA THR A 104 2.32 9.28 -17.55
C THR A 104 3.56 10.16 -17.69
N LEU A 105 3.70 11.19 -16.86
CA LEU A 105 4.96 11.96 -16.85
C LEU A 105 6.14 11.08 -16.46
N MET A 106 5.96 10.29 -15.40
CA MET A 106 6.99 9.40 -14.86
C MET A 106 6.39 8.06 -14.46
N VAL A 107 7.22 7.01 -14.38
CA VAL A 107 6.84 5.67 -13.94
C VAL A 107 7.60 5.27 -12.69
N ARG A 108 6.97 4.50 -11.81
CA ARG A 108 7.59 3.98 -10.59
C ARG A 108 8.61 2.90 -10.90
N SER A 109 9.73 2.92 -10.17
CA SER A 109 10.62 1.78 -10.07
C SER A 109 10.00 0.72 -9.15
N GLY A 110 9.97 -0.53 -9.58
CA GLY A 110 9.38 -1.62 -8.78
C GLY A 110 10.31 -2.12 -7.67
N ASP A 111 11.58 -1.74 -7.66
CA ASP A 111 12.58 -2.15 -6.66
C ASP A 111 13.04 -1.02 -5.74
N GLU A 112 12.37 0.13 -5.82
CA GLU A 112 12.53 1.26 -4.91
C GLU A 112 11.20 1.61 -4.25
N ALA A 113 11.26 2.09 -3.02
CA ALA A 113 10.07 2.31 -2.20
C ALA A 113 9.12 3.36 -2.80
N ASP A 114 9.65 4.40 -3.42
CA ASP A 114 8.89 5.56 -3.91
C ASP A 114 9.52 6.29 -5.11
N ALA A 115 10.65 5.81 -5.65
CA ALA A 115 11.33 6.47 -6.76
C ALA A 115 10.56 6.34 -8.08
N MET A 116 10.62 7.40 -8.88
CA MET A 116 10.03 7.51 -10.21
C MET A 116 11.04 8.03 -11.22
N TYR A 117 10.94 7.54 -12.46
CA TYR A 117 11.82 7.88 -13.57
C TYR A 117 11.03 8.33 -14.78
N GLY A 118 11.63 9.22 -15.58
CA GLY A 118 10.93 9.90 -16.66
C GLY A 118 10.43 8.98 -17.77
N LEU A 119 9.11 9.02 -18.06
CA LEU A 119 8.50 8.41 -19.23
C LEU A 119 8.21 9.48 -20.28
N ALA A 120 7.06 10.17 -20.24
CA ALA A 120 6.80 11.29 -21.13
C ALA A 120 7.69 12.50 -20.81
N ALA A 121 8.01 12.72 -19.54
CA ALA A 121 9.03 13.67 -19.13
C ALA A 121 10.44 13.08 -19.34
N SER A 122 11.36 13.86 -19.92
CA SER A 122 12.78 13.53 -19.96
C SER A 122 13.50 13.97 -18.69
N SER A 123 13.01 15.03 -18.04
CA SER A 123 13.56 15.56 -16.80
C SER A 123 12.50 16.26 -15.96
N VAL A 124 12.82 16.42 -14.68
CA VAL A 124 12.07 17.24 -13.72
C VAL A 124 13.04 18.17 -12.98
N ARG A 125 12.66 19.44 -12.83
CA ARG A 125 13.32 20.40 -11.94
C ARG A 125 12.36 20.77 -10.82
N ILE A 126 12.85 20.69 -9.59
CA ILE A 126 12.08 20.95 -8.37
C ILE A 126 12.61 22.23 -7.73
N SER A 127 11.74 23.18 -7.37
CA SER A 127 12.13 24.39 -6.66
C SER A 127 12.64 24.10 -5.24
N ASP A 128 13.40 25.02 -4.66
CA ASP A 128 14.00 24.84 -3.32
C ASP A 128 12.96 24.67 -2.20
N ASP A 129 11.77 25.27 -2.37
CA ASP A 129 10.63 25.13 -1.46
C ASP A 129 9.80 23.87 -1.74
N GLU A 130 10.15 23.12 -2.80
CA GLU A 130 9.45 21.92 -3.27
C GLU A 130 7.97 22.12 -3.61
N LEU A 131 7.58 23.36 -3.94
CA LEU A 131 6.20 23.71 -4.31
C LEU A 131 6.01 23.84 -5.83
N THR A 132 7.09 23.88 -6.61
CA THR A 132 7.04 24.00 -8.07
C THR A 132 7.84 22.89 -8.74
N TYR A 133 7.18 22.17 -9.64
CA TYR A 133 7.73 21.06 -10.42
C TYR A 133 7.67 21.40 -11.90
N ARG A 134 8.83 21.54 -12.55
CA ARG A 134 8.95 21.81 -13.98
C ARG A 134 9.38 20.54 -14.70
N PHE A 135 8.51 20.00 -15.55
CA PHE A 135 8.78 18.81 -16.36
C PHE A 135 9.10 19.20 -17.80
N THR A 136 10.16 18.63 -18.36
CA THR A 136 10.50 18.77 -19.80
C THR A 136 10.08 17.50 -20.53
N LEU A 137 9.18 17.61 -21.50
CA LEU A 137 8.65 16.47 -22.25
C LEU A 137 9.60 16.02 -23.36
N ARG A 138 9.57 14.72 -23.65
CA ARG A 138 10.28 14.12 -24.81
C ARG A 138 9.60 14.53 -26.11
N SER A 139 10.39 14.89 -27.12
CA SER A 139 9.86 15.31 -28.43
C SER A 139 9.17 14.19 -29.21
N GLN A 140 9.53 12.92 -28.94
CA GLN A 140 8.96 11.74 -29.59
C GLN A 140 7.62 11.29 -28.97
N ALA A 141 7.20 11.86 -27.84
CA ALA A 141 5.96 11.48 -27.19
C ALA A 141 4.75 11.81 -28.09
N LYS A 142 3.88 10.81 -28.34
CA LYS A 142 2.73 10.95 -29.23
C LYS A 142 1.56 10.08 -28.79
N PHE A 143 0.38 10.44 -29.18
CA PHE A 143 -0.83 9.63 -29.05
C PHE A 143 -0.86 8.51 -30.10
N HIS A 144 -1.80 7.56 -29.94
CA HIS A 144 -1.93 6.39 -30.83
C HIS A 144 -2.32 6.75 -32.26
N ASP A 145 -2.89 7.93 -32.50
CA ASP A 145 -3.21 8.46 -33.83
C ASP A 145 -2.01 9.19 -34.48
N GLY A 146 -0.87 9.25 -33.80
CA GLY A 146 0.34 9.92 -34.27
C GLY A 146 0.44 11.40 -33.90
N THR A 147 -0.59 12.01 -33.34
CA THR A 147 -0.55 13.42 -32.90
C THR A 147 0.43 13.59 -31.73
N PRO A 148 1.21 14.71 -31.66
CA PRO A 148 2.13 14.97 -30.58
C PRO A 148 1.44 15.05 -29.22
N LEU A 149 2.08 14.46 -28.19
CA LEU A 149 1.69 14.67 -26.80
C LEU A 149 2.45 15.91 -26.28
N THR A 150 1.71 16.93 -25.88
CA THR A 150 2.25 18.25 -25.53
C THR A 150 2.06 18.60 -24.05
N ALA A 151 2.76 19.65 -23.62
CA ALA A 151 2.60 20.23 -22.28
C ALA A 151 1.16 20.74 -22.04
N HIS A 152 0.46 21.14 -23.08
CA HIS A 152 -0.95 21.54 -23.01
C HIS A 152 -1.87 20.37 -22.65
N ASP A 153 -1.59 19.16 -23.16
CA ASP A 153 -2.33 17.93 -22.82
C ASP A 153 -2.09 17.56 -21.35
N VAL A 154 -0.85 17.65 -20.88
CA VAL A 154 -0.50 17.38 -19.48
C VAL A 154 -1.18 18.36 -18.52
N ALA A 155 -1.06 19.67 -18.78
CA ALA A 155 -1.66 20.70 -17.94
C ALA A 155 -3.19 20.54 -17.87
N TRP A 156 -3.82 20.28 -19.02
CA TRP A 156 -5.25 20.01 -19.09
C TRP A 156 -5.64 18.75 -18.33
N SER A 157 -4.87 17.66 -18.46
CA SER A 157 -5.15 16.38 -17.79
C SER A 157 -5.12 16.51 -16.28
N LEU A 158 -4.06 17.13 -15.73
CA LEU A 158 -3.91 17.32 -14.29
C LEU A 158 -5.01 18.21 -13.71
N THR A 159 -5.38 19.30 -14.40
CA THR A 159 -6.47 20.19 -14.00
C THR A 159 -7.81 19.47 -14.04
N THR A 160 -8.08 18.74 -15.13
CA THR A 160 -9.34 17.98 -15.29
C THR A 160 -9.47 16.89 -14.24
N LEU A 161 -8.39 16.15 -13.94
CA LEU A 161 -8.40 15.12 -12.91
C LEU A 161 -8.61 15.70 -11.50
N LYS A 162 -8.06 16.88 -11.22
CA LYS A 162 -8.32 17.60 -9.97
C LYS A 162 -9.79 18.01 -9.83
N GLU A 163 -10.38 18.52 -10.89
CA GLU A 163 -11.73 19.11 -10.86
C GLU A 163 -12.85 18.07 -11.04
N LYS A 164 -12.64 17.09 -11.92
CA LYS A 164 -13.65 16.14 -12.38
C LYS A 164 -13.29 14.68 -12.18
N GLY A 165 -12.10 14.41 -11.65
CA GLY A 165 -11.62 13.04 -11.40
C GLY A 165 -12.37 12.35 -10.26
N HIS A 166 -12.09 11.06 -10.09
CA HIS A 166 -12.61 10.28 -8.96
C HIS A 166 -12.26 10.97 -7.62
N PRO A 167 -13.13 10.95 -6.59
CA PRO A 167 -12.91 11.63 -5.29
C PRO A 167 -11.56 11.31 -4.64
N ILE A 168 -11.05 10.09 -4.80
CA ILE A 168 -9.69 9.72 -4.32
C ILE A 168 -8.63 10.58 -5.01
N ILE A 169 -8.73 10.83 -6.32
CA ILE A 169 -7.77 11.66 -7.07
C ILE A 169 -7.89 13.12 -6.62
N THR A 170 -9.11 13.65 -6.58
CA THR A 170 -9.36 15.06 -6.21
C THR A 170 -8.88 15.35 -4.78
N GLN A 171 -9.10 14.43 -3.85
CA GLN A 171 -8.65 14.54 -2.47
C GLN A 171 -7.12 14.49 -2.34
N GLN A 172 -6.45 13.59 -3.07
CA GLN A 172 -4.98 13.55 -3.08
C GLN A 172 -4.37 14.80 -3.69
N LEU A 173 -5.02 15.38 -4.70
CA LEU A 173 -4.59 16.62 -5.35
C LEU A 173 -5.10 17.91 -4.67
N ARG A 174 -5.61 17.85 -3.44
CA ARG A 174 -6.19 19.04 -2.78
C ARG A 174 -5.22 20.23 -2.72
N ASP A 175 -3.94 19.99 -2.45
CA ASP A 175 -2.90 21.00 -2.32
C ASP A 175 -2.23 21.35 -3.68
N PHE A 176 -2.54 20.63 -4.75
CA PHE A 176 -2.14 20.97 -6.11
C PHE A 176 -2.95 22.17 -6.59
N THR A 177 -2.30 23.29 -6.89
CA THR A 177 -2.98 24.55 -7.29
C THR A 177 -3.27 24.60 -8.79
N GLY A 178 -2.49 23.87 -9.60
CA GLY A 178 -2.68 23.80 -11.04
C GLY A 178 -1.40 23.48 -11.79
N ALA A 179 -1.56 23.28 -13.09
CA ALA A 179 -0.45 23.13 -14.01
C ALA A 179 -0.66 24.04 -15.23
N GLU A 180 0.43 24.53 -15.79
CA GLU A 180 0.44 25.35 -17.01
C GLU A 180 1.51 24.84 -18.00
N ALA A 181 1.25 25.01 -19.28
CA ALA A 181 2.25 24.83 -20.32
C ALA A 181 3.01 26.13 -20.51
N ALA A 182 4.30 26.13 -20.19
CA ALA A 182 5.16 27.27 -20.46
C ALA A 182 5.51 27.37 -21.95
N ASP A 183 5.59 26.22 -22.61
CA ASP A 183 5.71 26.02 -24.06
C ASP A 183 5.20 24.60 -24.39
N ASP A 184 5.27 24.14 -25.64
CA ASP A 184 4.76 22.83 -26.08
C ASP A 184 5.38 21.64 -25.35
N ARG A 185 6.55 21.82 -24.71
CA ARG A 185 7.32 20.75 -24.07
C ARG A 185 7.60 20.96 -22.59
N THR A 186 7.21 22.08 -22.03
CA THR A 186 7.49 22.42 -20.64
C THR A 186 6.21 22.60 -19.85
N VAL A 187 6.01 21.73 -18.86
CA VAL A 187 4.89 21.78 -17.90
C VAL A 187 5.40 22.30 -16.58
N VAL A 188 4.68 23.24 -15.98
CA VAL A 188 4.94 23.73 -14.62
C VAL A 188 3.75 23.42 -13.74
N ALA A 189 3.93 22.50 -12.79
CA ALA A 189 2.94 22.12 -11.79
C ALA A 189 3.24 22.80 -10.45
N ARG A 190 2.22 23.30 -9.74
CA ARG A 190 2.38 24.05 -8.49
C ARG A 190 1.49 23.49 -7.39
N PHE A 191 1.99 23.60 -6.16
CA PHE A 191 1.32 23.22 -4.93
C PHE A 191 1.26 24.43 -3.97
N ALA A 192 0.17 24.53 -3.19
CA ALA A 192 0.03 25.59 -2.17
C ALA A 192 0.85 25.27 -0.92
N GLU A 193 0.97 24.00 -0.58
CA GLU A 193 1.63 23.50 0.63
C GLU A 193 2.26 22.13 0.36
N ARG A 194 3.28 21.79 1.17
CA ARG A 194 3.90 20.45 1.16
C ARG A 194 3.37 19.61 2.33
N ARG A 195 2.14 19.13 2.24
CA ARG A 195 1.55 18.26 3.27
C ARG A 195 1.94 16.78 3.12
N GLY A 196 2.10 16.31 1.89
CA GLY A 196 2.44 14.91 1.60
C GLY A 196 3.62 14.82 0.65
N ARG A 197 4.67 14.08 1.04
CA ARG A 197 5.85 13.84 0.19
C ARG A 197 5.53 13.02 -1.04
N ASP A 198 4.49 12.20 -0.98
CA ASP A 198 4.03 11.31 -2.04
C ASP A 198 3.08 11.99 -3.05
N VAL A 199 2.53 13.16 -2.73
CA VAL A 199 1.58 13.86 -3.62
C VAL A 199 2.19 14.25 -4.96
N PRO A 200 3.41 14.81 -5.07
CA PRO A 200 4.04 15.08 -6.36
C PRO A 200 4.34 13.79 -7.16
N LEU A 201 4.69 12.70 -6.47
CA LEU A 201 4.90 11.39 -7.09
C LEU A 201 3.57 10.83 -7.63
N PHE A 202 2.51 10.94 -6.88
CA PHE A 202 1.16 10.57 -7.32
C PHE A 202 0.74 11.36 -8.55
N MET A 203 0.90 12.69 -8.52
CA MET A 203 0.60 13.58 -9.65
C MET A 203 1.37 13.16 -10.92
N ALA A 204 2.65 12.86 -10.82
CA ALA A 204 3.49 12.47 -11.95
C ALA A 204 3.14 11.09 -12.53
N ALA A 205 2.43 10.25 -11.77
CA ALA A 205 1.92 8.95 -12.18
C ALA A 205 0.51 9.00 -12.80
N LEU A 206 -0.13 10.16 -12.81
CA LEU A 206 -1.46 10.31 -13.40
C LEU A 206 -1.43 10.23 -14.94
N PRO A 207 -2.48 9.69 -15.56
CA PRO A 207 -2.55 9.55 -17.01
C PRO A 207 -2.58 10.89 -17.73
N ILE A 208 -1.98 10.93 -18.92
CA ILE A 208 -2.02 12.08 -19.81
C ILE A 208 -3.06 11.80 -20.90
N PHE A 209 -4.09 12.63 -20.95
CA PHE A 209 -5.19 12.56 -21.91
C PHE A 209 -5.01 13.57 -23.04
N SER A 210 -5.54 13.28 -24.23
CA SER A 210 -5.56 14.23 -25.34
C SER A 210 -6.62 15.31 -25.10
N ARG A 211 -6.18 16.54 -24.91
CA ARG A 211 -7.05 17.72 -24.82
C ARG A 211 -7.94 17.86 -26.08
N ALA A 212 -7.38 17.59 -27.25
CA ALA A 212 -8.09 17.67 -28.52
C ALA A 212 -9.21 16.63 -28.63
N TYR A 213 -9.00 15.39 -28.12
CA TYR A 213 -10.02 14.35 -28.07
C TYR A 213 -11.18 14.77 -27.14
N TYR A 214 -10.87 15.19 -25.91
CA TYR A 214 -11.86 15.56 -24.91
C TYR A 214 -12.47 16.96 -25.11
N SER A 215 -11.95 17.78 -26.04
CA SER A 215 -12.67 19.00 -26.47
C SER A 215 -13.97 18.71 -27.20
N LYS A 216 -14.13 17.48 -27.69
CA LYS A 216 -15.30 17.01 -28.45
C LYS A 216 -16.22 16.08 -27.62
N LYS A 217 -15.78 15.66 -26.46
CA LYS A 217 -16.48 14.69 -25.57
C LYS A 217 -16.30 15.08 -24.12
N PRO A 218 -17.34 15.00 -23.28
CA PRO A 218 -17.19 15.25 -21.84
C PRO A 218 -16.26 14.23 -21.20
N PHE A 219 -15.36 14.69 -20.33
CA PHE A 219 -14.45 13.80 -19.61
C PHE A 219 -15.15 13.00 -18.50
N ASP A 220 -16.13 13.59 -17.84
CA ASP A 220 -16.80 13.08 -16.63
C ASP A 220 -18.03 12.22 -16.92
N GLU A 221 -18.09 11.64 -18.12
CA GLU A 221 -19.15 10.70 -18.51
C GLU A 221 -18.68 9.25 -18.51
N SER A 222 -19.58 8.36 -18.08
CA SER A 222 -19.44 6.92 -18.26
C SER A 222 -19.73 6.55 -19.70
N THR A 223 -18.78 5.95 -20.41
CA THR A 223 -18.88 5.62 -21.83
C THR A 223 -18.11 4.36 -22.16
N LEU A 224 -18.54 3.66 -23.21
CA LEU A 224 -17.81 2.56 -23.86
C LEU A 224 -17.02 3.02 -25.09
N ASP A 225 -16.95 4.31 -25.35
CA ASP A 225 -16.09 4.86 -26.40
C ASP A 225 -14.61 4.62 -26.05
N ILE A 226 -13.88 4.05 -27.00
CA ILE A 226 -12.45 3.80 -26.85
C ILE A 226 -11.72 5.15 -26.77
N PRO A 227 -11.00 5.44 -25.67
CA PRO A 227 -10.28 6.69 -25.55
C PRO A 227 -9.04 6.71 -26.44
N LEU A 228 -8.64 7.92 -26.88
CA LEU A 228 -7.36 8.12 -27.54
C LEU A 228 -6.23 8.05 -26.50
N GLY A 229 -5.44 6.99 -26.55
CA GLY A 229 -4.35 6.74 -25.62
C GLY A 229 -2.98 7.12 -26.17
N SER A 230 -1.95 6.95 -25.32
CA SER A 230 -0.54 7.24 -25.60
C SER A 230 0.40 6.19 -24.97
N GLY A 231 -0.17 5.17 -24.30
CA GLY A 231 0.55 4.12 -23.58
C GLY A 231 1.06 2.99 -24.48
N ALA A 232 1.70 2.00 -23.86
CA ALA A 232 2.24 0.83 -24.56
C ALA A 232 1.17 -0.10 -25.11
N TYR A 233 -0.06 0.02 -24.62
CA TYR A 233 -1.22 -0.74 -25.04
C TYR A 233 -2.37 0.18 -25.44
N LYS A 234 -3.25 -0.31 -26.27
CA LYS A 234 -4.54 0.32 -26.64
C LYS A 234 -5.67 -0.67 -26.41
N VAL A 235 -6.87 -0.18 -26.18
CA VAL A 235 -8.06 -1.03 -26.09
C VAL A 235 -8.27 -1.78 -27.39
N GLY A 236 -8.36 -3.10 -27.29
CA GLY A 236 -8.67 -4.03 -28.37
C GLY A 236 -10.13 -4.47 -28.33
N ARG A 237 -10.35 -5.79 -28.47
CA ARG A 237 -11.70 -6.38 -28.39
C ARG A 237 -12.20 -6.38 -26.96
N PHE A 238 -13.50 -6.19 -26.77
CA PHE A 238 -14.14 -6.38 -25.47
C PHE A 238 -15.59 -6.83 -25.63
N GLN A 239 -16.08 -7.47 -24.58
CA GLN A 239 -17.49 -7.81 -24.39
C GLN A 239 -17.86 -7.50 -22.94
N VAL A 240 -18.78 -6.57 -22.75
CA VAL A 240 -19.24 -6.12 -21.44
C VAL A 240 -19.65 -7.32 -20.57
N GLY A 241 -19.14 -7.35 -19.34
CA GLY A 241 -19.39 -8.44 -18.38
C GLY A 241 -18.67 -9.75 -18.66
N HIS A 242 -17.86 -9.84 -19.71
CA HIS A 242 -17.12 -11.06 -20.05
C HIS A 242 -15.61 -10.85 -20.10
N PHE A 243 -15.14 -9.94 -20.95
CA PHE A 243 -13.71 -9.68 -21.07
C PHE A 243 -13.39 -8.33 -21.69
N ILE A 244 -12.15 -7.86 -21.47
CA ILE A 244 -11.52 -6.78 -22.22
C ILE A 244 -10.09 -7.16 -22.58
N GLU A 245 -9.67 -6.82 -23.81
CA GLU A 245 -8.31 -7.02 -24.32
C GLU A 245 -7.62 -5.67 -24.55
N PHE A 246 -6.33 -5.66 -24.30
CA PHE A 246 -5.45 -4.55 -24.63
C PHE A 246 -4.37 -5.06 -25.58
N GLU A 247 -4.28 -4.44 -26.77
CA GLU A 247 -3.35 -4.78 -27.83
C GLU A 247 -2.07 -3.95 -27.68
N ARG A 248 -0.92 -4.58 -27.75
CA ARG A 248 0.36 -3.89 -27.71
C ARG A 248 0.56 -3.00 -28.93
N VAL A 249 0.94 -1.75 -28.73
CA VAL A 249 1.31 -0.81 -29.78
C VAL A 249 2.74 -1.13 -30.22
N LYS A 250 2.91 -1.72 -31.41
CA LYS A 250 4.19 -2.27 -31.88
C LYS A 250 5.25 -1.19 -32.09
N ASP A 251 4.84 0.00 -32.51
CA ASP A 251 5.68 1.17 -32.77
C ASP A 251 5.51 2.25 -31.69
N TRP A 252 5.26 1.81 -30.46
CA TRP A 252 5.10 2.74 -29.34
C TRP A 252 6.37 3.56 -29.11
N TRP A 253 6.20 4.89 -29.04
CA TRP A 253 7.29 5.85 -28.93
C TRP A 253 8.21 5.66 -27.71
N GLY A 254 7.69 5.05 -26.65
CA GLY A 254 8.40 4.83 -25.39
C GLY A 254 9.09 3.46 -25.27
N ALA A 255 9.02 2.58 -26.28
CA ALA A 255 9.46 1.19 -26.18
C ALA A 255 10.93 1.00 -25.82
N ASP A 256 11.81 1.86 -26.34
CA ASP A 256 13.27 1.78 -26.15
C ASP A 256 13.79 2.61 -24.97
N LEU A 257 12.90 3.30 -24.25
CA LEU A 257 13.30 4.05 -23.05
C LEU A 257 13.79 3.11 -21.95
N PRO A 258 14.79 3.51 -21.15
CA PRO A 258 15.28 2.70 -20.03
C PRO A 258 14.19 2.18 -19.09
N VAL A 259 13.19 2.99 -18.85
CA VAL A 259 12.03 2.66 -18.00
C VAL A 259 11.06 1.65 -18.60
N SER A 260 11.15 1.39 -19.91
CA SER A 260 10.20 0.53 -20.64
C SER A 260 10.85 -0.73 -21.19
N ARG A 261 12.19 -0.71 -21.34
CA ARG A 261 12.94 -1.83 -21.93
C ARG A 261 12.76 -3.10 -21.11
N GLY A 262 12.45 -4.22 -21.78
CA GLY A 262 12.18 -5.51 -21.13
C GLY A 262 10.78 -5.63 -20.51
N GLN A 263 9.91 -4.65 -20.74
CA GLN A 263 8.52 -4.63 -20.29
C GLN A 263 7.55 -4.63 -21.49
N SER A 264 6.22 -4.77 -21.22
CA SER A 264 5.18 -4.81 -22.27
C SER A 264 5.48 -5.90 -23.33
N ASN A 265 5.71 -7.13 -22.87
CA ASN A 265 6.19 -8.20 -23.73
C ASN A 265 5.08 -8.97 -24.46
N PHE A 266 3.84 -8.95 -23.94
CA PHE A 266 2.71 -9.64 -24.53
C PHE A 266 2.08 -8.83 -25.66
N ASP A 267 1.63 -9.49 -26.74
CA ASP A 267 0.86 -8.82 -27.81
C ASP A 267 -0.53 -8.44 -27.34
N VAL A 268 -1.11 -9.28 -26.45
CA VAL A 268 -2.45 -9.04 -25.88
C VAL A 268 -2.41 -9.27 -24.37
N LEU A 269 -2.92 -8.30 -23.63
CA LEU A 269 -3.29 -8.47 -22.23
C LEU A 269 -4.81 -8.56 -22.14
N ARG A 270 -5.32 -9.62 -21.51
CA ARG A 270 -6.76 -9.91 -21.45
C ARG A 270 -7.20 -10.02 -20.00
N PHE A 271 -8.26 -9.30 -19.64
CA PHE A 271 -8.91 -9.37 -18.34
C PHE A 271 -10.27 -10.06 -18.51
N GLU A 272 -10.46 -11.15 -17.76
CA GLU A 272 -11.70 -11.91 -17.71
C GLU A 272 -12.56 -11.47 -16.53
N TYR A 273 -13.87 -11.55 -16.69
CA TYR A 273 -14.86 -11.23 -15.66
C TYR A 273 -15.68 -12.47 -15.33
N TYR A 274 -15.81 -12.74 -14.04
CA TYR A 274 -16.60 -13.84 -13.52
C TYR A 274 -17.50 -13.33 -12.41
N ARG A 275 -18.70 -13.90 -12.32
CA ARG A 275 -19.70 -13.53 -11.33
C ARG A 275 -19.20 -13.66 -9.89
N ASP A 276 -18.43 -14.70 -9.63
CA ASP A 276 -17.84 -14.98 -8.33
C ASP A 276 -16.49 -15.69 -8.46
N ARG A 277 -15.78 -15.79 -7.31
CA ARG A 277 -14.43 -16.36 -7.27
C ARG A 277 -14.38 -17.86 -7.52
N GLU A 278 -15.45 -18.62 -7.19
CA GLU A 278 -15.53 -20.06 -7.39
C GLU A 278 -15.63 -20.38 -8.89
N VAL A 279 -16.56 -19.71 -9.58
CA VAL A 279 -16.67 -19.82 -11.05
C VAL A 279 -15.38 -19.35 -11.73
N GLY A 280 -14.74 -18.30 -11.21
CA GLY A 280 -13.43 -17.87 -11.70
C GLY A 280 -12.36 -18.92 -11.52
N PHE A 281 -12.36 -19.71 -10.43
CA PHE A 281 -11.41 -20.80 -10.24
C PHE A 281 -11.65 -21.94 -11.25
N GLU A 282 -12.92 -22.33 -11.49
CA GLU A 282 -13.26 -23.33 -12.51
C GLU A 282 -12.82 -22.88 -13.92
N GLY A 283 -13.00 -21.57 -14.24
CA GLY A 283 -12.48 -21.00 -15.49
C GLY A 283 -10.96 -21.13 -15.64
N PHE A 284 -10.21 -20.98 -14.56
CA PHE A 284 -8.76 -21.19 -14.54
C PHE A 284 -8.39 -22.66 -14.80
N THR A 285 -9.07 -23.60 -14.11
CA THR A 285 -8.81 -25.04 -14.29
C THR A 285 -9.15 -25.53 -15.69
N ALA A 286 -10.14 -24.88 -16.35
CA ALA A 286 -10.53 -25.15 -17.73
C ALA A 286 -9.66 -24.45 -18.79
N LYS A 287 -8.58 -23.74 -18.39
CA LYS A 287 -7.69 -22.96 -19.28
C LYS A 287 -8.39 -21.78 -19.99
N ASN A 288 -9.52 -21.25 -19.46
CA ASN A 288 -10.18 -20.07 -20.03
C ASN A 288 -9.32 -18.81 -19.86
N TYR A 289 -8.45 -18.80 -18.86
CA TYR A 289 -7.40 -17.80 -18.68
C TYR A 289 -6.14 -18.45 -18.08
N LEU A 290 -5.00 -17.74 -18.19
CA LEU A 290 -3.70 -18.38 -18.04
C LEU A 290 -3.00 -18.08 -16.72
N PHE A 291 -3.37 -17.02 -16.02
CA PHE A 291 -2.72 -16.57 -14.79
C PHE A 291 -3.76 -16.22 -13.73
N ARG A 292 -3.50 -16.63 -12.50
CA ARG A 292 -4.34 -16.34 -11.33
C ARG A 292 -3.48 -15.93 -10.13
N GLU A 293 -3.82 -14.85 -9.48
CA GLU A 293 -3.39 -14.57 -8.11
C GLU A 293 -4.46 -15.05 -7.14
N GLU A 294 -4.06 -15.85 -6.14
CA GLU A 294 -4.98 -16.43 -5.17
C GLU A 294 -4.97 -15.65 -3.86
N PHE A 295 -6.14 -15.21 -3.46
CA PHE A 295 -6.33 -14.45 -2.22
C PHE A 295 -7.01 -15.27 -1.12
N THR A 296 -7.44 -16.51 -1.42
CA THR A 296 -8.22 -17.35 -0.50
C THR A 296 -7.37 -18.51 -0.01
N SER A 297 -7.01 -18.52 1.28
CA SER A 297 -6.18 -19.57 1.88
C SER A 297 -6.79 -20.97 1.72
N ARG A 298 -8.11 -21.12 1.83
CA ARG A 298 -8.81 -22.36 1.60
C ARG A 298 -8.58 -22.88 0.18
N THR A 299 -8.82 -22.05 -0.84
CA THR A 299 -8.61 -22.44 -2.24
C THR A 299 -7.15 -22.83 -2.48
N TRP A 300 -6.21 -21.99 -1.98
CA TRP A 300 -4.78 -22.27 -2.09
C TRP A 300 -4.37 -23.60 -1.46
N ALA A 301 -4.91 -23.93 -0.31
CA ALA A 301 -4.56 -25.15 0.43
C ALA A 301 -5.25 -26.42 -0.10
N THR A 302 -6.48 -26.32 -0.64
CA THR A 302 -7.32 -27.50 -0.86
C THR A 302 -7.78 -27.74 -2.30
N ARG A 303 -7.67 -26.76 -3.21
CA ARG A 303 -8.27 -26.84 -4.56
C ARG A 303 -7.26 -27.11 -5.67
N TYR A 304 -5.96 -27.03 -5.44
CA TYR A 304 -4.92 -27.28 -6.44
C TYR A 304 -4.56 -28.77 -6.52
N ASP A 305 -5.55 -29.60 -6.83
CA ASP A 305 -5.42 -31.07 -7.01
C ASP A 305 -5.98 -31.57 -8.34
N PHE A 306 -6.38 -30.65 -9.25
CA PHE A 306 -6.95 -30.96 -10.55
C PHE A 306 -5.91 -31.55 -11.54
N PRO A 307 -6.35 -32.23 -12.62
CA PRO A 307 -5.44 -32.97 -13.51
C PRO A 307 -4.28 -32.18 -14.07
N ALA A 308 -4.54 -30.97 -14.62
CA ALA A 308 -3.48 -30.14 -15.20
C ALA A 308 -2.40 -29.72 -14.19
N PHE A 309 -2.76 -29.54 -12.92
CA PHE A 309 -1.79 -29.28 -11.86
C PHE A 309 -0.96 -30.50 -11.53
N LYS A 310 -1.60 -31.69 -11.36
CA LYS A 310 -0.92 -32.97 -11.09
C LYS A 310 0.05 -33.35 -12.21
N GLU A 311 -0.29 -33.05 -13.44
CA GLU A 311 0.52 -33.32 -14.65
C GLU A 311 1.65 -32.27 -14.84
N GLY A 312 1.71 -31.24 -13.99
CA GLY A 312 2.72 -30.20 -14.07
C GLY A 312 2.53 -29.18 -15.19
N ARG A 313 1.33 -29.15 -15.81
CA ARG A 313 0.94 -28.17 -16.83
C ARG A 313 0.57 -26.81 -16.22
N VAL A 314 0.15 -26.80 -14.96
CA VAL A 314 -0.07 -25.61 -14.15
C VAL A 314 1.01 -25.56 -13.07
N LYS A 315 1.61 -24.39 -12.89
CA LYS A 315 2.58 -24.09 -11.84
C LYS A 315 1.92 -23.27 -10.73
N ARG A 316 2.48 -23.38 -9.54
CA ARG A 316 2.07 -22.60 -8.37
C ARG A 316 3.30 -22.12 -7.63
N ASP A 317 3.41 -20.80 -7.45
CA ASP A 317 4.55 -20.17 -6.81
C ASP A 317 4.12 -19.22 -5.70
N VAL A 318 5.01 -18.99 -4.74
CA VAL A 318 4.88 -18.02 -3.66
C VAL A 318 5.97 -16.96 -3.86
N LEU A 319 5.58 -15.77 -4.26
CA LEU A 319 6.51 -14.67 -4.50
C LEU A 319 6.56 -13.75 -3.27
N PRO A 320 7.75 -13.36 -2.78
CA PRO A 320 7.84 -12.45 -1.64
C PRO A 320 7.23 -11.08 -1.98
N ASP A 321 6.64 -10.43 -0.97
CA ASP A 321 6.10 -9.09 -1.05
C ASP A 321 6.69 -8.22 0.06
N ASP A 322 7.50 -7.24 -0.30
CA ASP A 322 8.14 -6.29 0.62
C ASP A 322 7.34 -4.98 0.77
N THR A 323 6.11 -4.92 0.25
CA THR A 323 5.26 -3.74 0.45
C THR A 323 4.77 -3.68 1.90
N PRO A 324 4.66 -2.48 2.48
CA PRO A 324 4.11 -2.35 3.82
C PRO A 324 2.70 -2.95 3.91
N SER A 325 2.51 -3.92 4.80
CA SER A 325 1.20 -4.56 5.00
C SER A 325 0.34 -3.87 6.05
N GLY A 326 0.94 -3.02 6.90
CA GLY A 326 0.24 -2.22 7.89
C GLY A 326 -0.43 -3.03 8.99
N ALA A 327 -1.50 -2.48 9.54
CA ALA A 327 -2.27 -3.09 10.61
C ALA A 327 -3.56 -3.72 10.09
N GLN A 328 -3.86 -4.91 10.59
CA GLN A 328 -5.17 -5.53 10.50
C GLN A 328 -5.52 -6.12 11.87
N GLY A 329 -6.72 -5.84 12.37
CA GLY A 329 -7.11 -6.34 13.69
C GLY A 329 -8.43 -5.82 14.19
N TRP A 330 -8.74 -6.16 15.42
CA TRP A 330 -9.87 -5.63 16.16
C TRP A 330 -9.42 -4.40 16.95
N PHE A 331 -9.89 -3.21 16.54
CA PHE A 331 -9.57 -1.94 17.17
C PHE A 331 -10.49 -1.70 18.37
N ILE A 332 -9.87 -1.45 19.54
CA ILE A 332 -10.53 -1.28 20.83
C ILE A 332 -10.83 0.21 21.04
N ASN A 333 -12.09 0.58 21.19
CA ASN A 333 -12.49 1.97 21.40
C ASN A 333 -12.24 2.42 22.85
N THR A 334 -11.05 3.02 23.10
CA THR A 334 -10.66 3.47 24.45
C THR A 334 -11.45 4.66 24.98
N ARG A 335 -12.37 5.24 24.19
CA ARG A 335 -13.33 6.24 24.67
C ARG A 335 -14.36 5.61 25.62
N ARG A 336 -14.53 4.27 25.55
CA ARG A 336 -15.38 3.51 26.46
C ARG A 336 -14.61 3.25 27.78
N ASP A 337 -15.20 3.61 28.92
CA ASP A 337 -14.56 3.50 30.25
C ASP A 337 -13.98 2.12 30.53
N LYS A 338 -14.66 1.06 30.11
CA LYS A 338 -14.21 -0.34 30.28
C LYS A 338 -12.87 -0.67 29.61
N PHE A 339 -12.41 0.16 28.66
CA PHE A 339 -11.16 -0.05 27.92
C PHE A 339 -10.08 1.00 28.23
N LYS A 340 -10.31 1.90 29.17
CA LYS A 340 -9.30 2.93 29.55
C LYS A 340 -8.04 2.33 30.15
N ASP A 341 -8.19 1.30 31.00
CA ASP A 341 -7.05 0.62 31.58
C ASP A 341 -6.36 -0.29 30.55
N ARG A 342 -5.06 -0.07 30.37
CA ARG A 342 -4.23 -0.85 29.41
C ARG A 342 -4.24 -2.36 29.75
N ARG A 343 -4.28 -2.72 31.04
CA ARG A 343 -4.29 -4.13 31.48
C ARG A 343 -5.53 -4.86 31.00
N VAL A 344 -6.67 -4.19 30.94
CA VAL A 344 -7.90 -4.75 30.35
C VAL A 344 -7.66 -5.04 28.86
N ARG A 345 -7.09 -4.09 28.10
CA ARG A 345 -6.80 -4.29 26.67
C ARG A 345 -5.81 -5.41 26.43
N GLU A 346 -4.77 -5.52 27.27
CA GLU A 346 -3.79 -6.60 27.18
C GLU A 346 -4.41 -7.96 27.47
N ALA A 347 -5.32 -8.06 28.45
CA ALA A 347 -6.10 -9.28 28.74
C ALA A 347 -6.96 -9.73 27.54
N LEU A 348 -7.50 -8.77 26.78
CA LEU A 348 -8.21 -9.10 25.54
C LEU A 348 -7.26 -9.67 24.46
N ILE A 349 -6.04 -9.15 24.35
CA ILE A 349 -5.04 -9.69 23.42
C ILE A 349 -4.63 -11.11 23.81
N ASP A 350 -4.44 -11.38 25.10
CA ASP A 350 -4.09 -12.70 25.63
C ASP A 350 -5.15 -13.78 25.37
N ALA A 351 -6.42 -13.37 25.26
CA ALA A 351 -7.52 -14.28 24.99
C ALA A 351 -7.65 -14.73 23.52
N PHE A 352 -6.90 -14.09 22.59
CA PHE A 352 -6.94 -14.44 21.17
C PHE A 352 -5.92 -15.51 20.82
N ASP A 353 -6.37 -16.74 20.59
CA ASP A 353 -5.52 -17.83 20.08
C ASP A 353 -5.36 -17.72 18.57
N PHE A 354 -4.31 -17.00 18.15
CA PHE A 354 -3.97 -16.81 16.74
C PHE A 354 -3.50 -18.12 16.10
N GLU A 355 -2.68 -18.91 16.78
CA GLU A 355 -2.12 -20.15 16.26
C GLU A 355 -3.21 -21.15 15.93
N TRP A 356 -4.22 -21.28 16.80
CA TRP A 356 -5.39 -22.12 16.51
C TRP A 356 -6.18 -21.59 15.31
N THR A 357 -6.43 -20.29 15.28
CA THR A 357 -7.17 -19.62 14.18
C THR A 357 -6.43 -19.80 12.86
N ASN A 358 -5.12 -19.57 12.83
CA ASN A 358 -4.29 -19.73 11.65
C ASN A 358 -4.29 -21.19 11.15
N LYS A 359 -4.11 -22.14 12.05
CA LYS A 359 -4.09 -23.58 11.71
C LYS A 359 -5.44 -24.08 11.19
N ASN A 360 -6.53 -23.78 11.90
CA ASN A 360 -7.82 -24.44 11.67
C ASN A 360 -8.74 -23.70 10.69
N ILE A 361 -8.61 -22.37 10.60
CA ILE A 361 -9.44 -21.55 9.71
C ILE A 361 -8.66 -21.11 8.48
N MET A 362 -7.35 -20.81 8.63
CA MET A 362 -6.54 -20.19 7.60
C MET A 362 -5.44 -21.12 7.02
N TYR A 363 -5.46 -22.39 7.37
CA TYR A 363 -4.56 -23.43 6.84
C TYR A 363 -3.06 -23.14 7.08
N GLY A 364 -2.71 -22.45 8.17
CA GLY A 364 -1.33 -22.10 8.49
C GLY A 364 -0.69 -21.08 7.56
N SER A 365 -1.51 -20.27 6.88
CA SER A 365 -1.08 -19.49 5.71
C SER A 365 -0.61 -18.08 6.04
N TYR A 366 -0.73 -17.64 7.29
CA TYR A 366 -0.47 -16.26 7.68
C TYR A 366 0.48 -16.18 8.86
N GLU A 367 1.07 -14.99 9.03
CA GLU A 367 1.85 -14.61 10.21
C GLU A 367 1.04 -13.61 11.04
N ARG A 368 1.27 -13.59 12.36
CA ARG A 368 0.62 -12.62 13.23
C ARG A 368 1.17 -11.22 12.98
N THR A 369 0.31 -10.24 12.86
CA THR A 369 0.70 -8.83 12.79
C THR A 369 1.19 -8.35 14.17
N HIS A 370 2.25 -7.54 14.20
CA HIS A 370 2.80 -7.00 15.44
C HIS A 370 2.80 -5.47 15.47
N SER A 371 2.77 -4.82 14.31
CA SER A 371 3.08 -3.41 14.14
C SER A 371 2.08 -2.73 13.22
N VAL A 372 1.84 -1.44 13.44
CA VAL A 372 1.09 -0.61 12.49
C VAL A 372 1.89 -0.34 11.20
N PHE A 373 3.20 -0.56 11.25
CA PHE A 373 4.11 -0.51 10.10
C PHE A 373 4.61 -1.90 9.69
N GLN A 374 3.78 -2.93 9.88
CA GLN A 374 4.12 -4.31 9.58
C GLN A 374 4.69 -4.46 8.16
N ASN A 375 5.68 -5.35 8.00
CA ASN A 375 6.38 -5.64 6.75
C ASN A 375 7.06 -4.41 6.13
N SER A 376 7.65 -3.55 6.96
CA SER A 376 8.37 -2.36 6.48
C SER A 376 9.60 -2.04 7.34
N PRO A 377 10.55 -1.24 6.84
CA PRO A 377 11.67 -0.74 7.63
C PRO A 377 11.25 0.15 8.81
N MET A 378 10.03 0.65 8.80
CA MET A 378 9.45 1.52 9.85
C MET A 378 8.95 0.75 11.06
N MET A 379 8.84 -0.59 10.98
CA MET A 379 8.48 -1.44 12.10
C MET A 379 9.63 -1.48 13.13
N ALA A 380 9.34 -1.18 14.39
CA ALA A 380 10.30 -1.29 15.48
C ALA A 380 10.65 -2.75 15.79
N LYS A 381 11.94 -3.05 15.94
CA LYS A 381 12.49 -4.37 16.28
C LYS A 381 13.65 -4.21 17.26
N GLY A 382 13.79 -5.15 18.20
CA GLY A 382 14.85 -5.11 19.20
C GLY A 382 14.81 -3.84 20.07
N ASN A 383 15.87 -3.54 20.77
CA ASN A 383 15.99 -2.30 21.54
C ASN A 383 16.07 -1.07 20.61
N PRO A 384 15.58 0.10 21.05
CA PRO A 384 15.69 1.32 20.28
C PRO A 384 17.16 1.71 20.04
N ASP A 385 17.46 2.12 18.82
CA ASP A 385 18.78 2.70 18.50
C ASP A 385 18.91 4.13 19.05
N ALA A 386 20.10 4.74 18.88
CA ALA A 386 20.37 6.08 19.41
C ALA A 386 19.44 7.16 18.85
N ALA A 387 19.02 7.04 17.57
CA ALA A 387 18.10 7.98 16.94
C ALA A 387 16.68 7.82 17.48
N GLU A 388 16.20 6.59 17.63
CA GLU A 388 14.91 6.29 18.27
C GLU A 388 14.89 6.78 19.72
N LEU A 389 15.94 6.50 20.52
CA LEU A 389 16.05 6.93 21.92
C LEU A 389 16.01 8.44 22.04
N ALA A 390 16.72 9.18 21.19
CA ALA A 390 16.72 10.65 21.24
C ALA A 390 15.30 11.23 21.07
N LEU A 391 14.43 10.56 20.28
CA LEU A 391 13.04 10.96 20.08
C LEU A 391 12.13 10.57 21.24
N LEU A 392 12.44 9.49 21.95
CA LEU A 392 11.64 8.95 23.06
C LEU A 392 12.02 9.57 24.41
N GLU A 393 13.28 9.97 24.60
CA GLU A 393 13.81 10.46 25.87
C GLU A 393 13.02 11.62 26.50
N PRO A 394 12.49 12.62 25.74
CA PRO A 394 11.65 13.69 26.29
C PRO A 394 10.38 13.20 27.00
N PHE A 395 9.99 11.95 26.75
CA PHE A 395 8.79 11.33 27.32
C PHE A 395 9.08 10.30 28.40
N ARG A 396 10.36 10.15 28.83
CA ARG A 396 10.72 9.25 29.92
C ARG A 396 9.97 9.59 31.21
N GLY A 397 9.41 8.59 31.85
CA GLY A 397 8.55 8.75 33.03
C GLY A 397 7.10 9.14 32.72
N LYS A 398 6.77 9.44 31.44
CA LYS A 398 5.39 9.64 30.99
C LYS A 398 4.88 8.46 30.17
N LEU A 399 5.75 7.82 29.42
CA LEU A 399 5.49 6.58 28.69
C LEU A 399 5.88 5.36 29.54
N PRO A 400 5.26 4.19 29.30
CA PRO A 400 5.67 2.93 29.91
C PRO A 400 7.13 2.60 29.62
N ASP A 401 7.85 2.02 30.60
CA ASP A 401 9.27 1.68 30.47
C ASP A 401 9.57 0.73 29.30
N GLU A 402 8.63 -0.13 28.94
CA GLU A 402 8.76 -1.05 27.79
C GLU A 402 8.96 -0.34 26.44
N VAL A 403 8.58 0.95 26.30
CA VAL A 403 8.83 1.76 25.10
C VAL A 403 10.33 1.94 24.84
N PHE A 404 11.13 1.95 25.90
CA PHE A 404 12.59 2.14 25.89
C PHE A 404 13.36 0.82 25.79
N GLY A 405 12.66 -0.30 25.65
CA GLY A 405 13.20 -1.64 25.47
C GLY A 405 12.73 -2.31 24.18
N GLU A 406 12.64 -3.63 24.19
CA GLU A 406 12.03 -4.37 23.09
C GLU A 406 10.55 -4.02 22.96
N PRO A 407 10.05 -3.78 21.73
CA PRO A 407 8.67 -3.40 21.54
C PRO A 407 7.75 -4.59 21.84
N TYR A 408 6.59 -4.31 22.40
CA TYR A 408 5.60 -5.34 22.70
C TYR A 408 5.27 -6.22 21.47
N VAL A 409 5.20 -7.51 21.70
CA VAL A 409 4.77 -8.53 20.74
C VAL A 409 3.60 -9.31 21.37
N PRO A 410 2.50 -9.52 20.64
CA PRO A 410 1.42 -10.39 21.11
C PRO A 410 1.94 -11.80 21.43
N PRO A 411 1.35 -12.49 22.42
CA PRO A 411 1.80 -13.82 22.82
C PRO A 411 1.65 -14.85 21.68
N VAL A 412 2.59 -15.78 21.62
CA VAL A 412 2.44 -17.02 20.85
C VAL A 412 1.70 -18.02 21.72
N THR A 413 0.56 -18.53 21.24
CA THR A 413 -0.29 -19.48 21.96
C THR A 413 0.06 -20.93 21.62
N ASP A 414 -0.47 -21.89 22.40
CA ASP A 414 -0.25 -23.31 22.19
C ASP A 414 -1.07 -23.91 21.00
N GLY A 415 -1.96 -23.10 20.42
CA GLY A 415 -2.81 -23.51 19.30
C GLY A 415 -3.92 -24.51 19.69
N SER A 416 -4.25 -24.62 20.96
CA SER A 416 -5.33 -25.49 21.46
C SER A 416 -6.73 -24.89 21.26
N GLY A 417 -6.83 -23.60 20.97
CA GLY A 417 -8.06 -22.81 20.91
C GLY A 417 -8.46 -22.21 22.28
N GLN A 418 -7.87 -22.70 23.36
CA GLN A 418 -8.07 -22.20 24.72
C GLN A 418 -6.77 -22.33 25.53
N ASP A 419 -5.76 -21.58 25.18
CA ASP A 419 -4.48 -21.58 25.90
C ASP A 419 -4.68 -21.15 27.36
N ARG A 420 -4.53 -22.12 28.27
CA ARG A 420 -4.77 -21.91 29.69
C ARG A 420 -3.74 -21.00 30.34
N GLN A 421 -2.54 -20.91 29.81
CA GLN A 421 -1.49 -20.03 30.34
C GLN A 421 -1.87 -18.58 30.10
N TRP A 422 -2.22 -18.23 28.88
CA TRP A 422 -2.55 -16.86 28.51
C TRP A 422 -3.91 -16.44 29.04
N LEU A 423 -4.90 -17.33 29.09
CA LEU A 423 -6.18 -17.05 29.75
C LEU A 423 -6.01 -16.79 31.26
N ARG A 424 -5.13 -17.51 31.97
CA ARG A 424 -4.83 -17.22 33.37
C ARG A 424 -4.14 -15.87 33.54
N ARG A 425 -3.17 -15.55 32.65
CA ARG A 425 -2.51 -14.24 32.67
C ARG A 425 -3.52 -13.12 32.40
N GLY A 426 -4.41 -13.27 31.41
CA GLY A 426 -5.47 -12.33 31.13
C GLY A 426 -6.42 -12.12 32.32
N ALA A 427 -6.80 -13.22 33.01
CA ALA A 427 -7.60 -13.14 34.24
C ALA A 427 -6.87 -12.37 35.36
N GLN A 428 -5.56 -12.57 35.51
CA GLN A 428 -4.73 -11.82 36.48
C GLN A 428 -4.68 -10.34 36.13
N LEU A 429 -4.42 -9.98 34.87
CA LEU A 429 -4.41 -8.58 34.41
C LEU A 429 -5.75 -7.88 34.70
N LEU A 430 -6.87 -8.58 34.51
CA LEU A 430 -8.19 -8.06 34.86
C LEU A 430 -8.34 -7.85 36.38
N ASN A 431 -7.83 -8.78 37.20
CA ASN A 431 -7.83 -8.62 38.65
C ASN A 431 -6.98 -7.42 39.08
N ASP A 432 -5.77 -7.28 38.51
CA ASP A 432 -4.86 -6.17 38.79
C ASP A 432 -5.46 -4.81 38.36
N ALA A 433 -6.31 -4.81 37.33
CA ALA A 433 -7.10 -3.63 36.91
C ALA A 433 -8.31 -3.37 37.82
N GLY A 434 -8.49 -4.14 38.90
CA GLY A 434 -9.61 -4.03 39.82
C GLY A 434 -10.94 -4.62 39.28
N CYS A 435 -10.89 -5.35 38.17
CA CYS A 435 -12.06 -6.02 37.62
C CYS A 435 -12.23 -7.38 38.30
N THR A 436 -13.31 -7.57 39.08
CA THR A 436 -13.55 -8.78 39.87
C THR A 436 -14.59 -9.70 39.23
N LEU A 437 -14.63 -10.97 39.66
CA LEU A 437 -15.70 -11.90 39.27
C LEU A 437 -16.88 -11.80 40.22
N ASN A 438 -18.06 -11.54 39.68
CA ASN A 438 -19.33 -11.56 40.41
C ASN A 438 -20.28 -12.53 39.71
N LYS A 439 -20.64 -13.63 40.39
CA LYS A 439 -21.49 -14.70 39.84
C LYS A 439 -21.07 -15.17 38.44
N GLY A 440 -19.76 -15.34 38.25
CA GLY A 440 -19.18 -15.80 36.98
C GLY A 440 -19.03 -14.72 35.89
N LYS A 441 -19.48 -13.49 36.16
CA LYS A 441 -19.32 -12.36 35.24
C LYS A 441 -18.24 -11.41 35.74
N ARG A 442 -17.39 -10.92 34.82
CA ARG A 442 -16.37 -9.92 35.09
C ARG A 442 -17.02 -8.55 35.24
N VAL A 443 -16.75 -7.86 36.32
CA VAL A 443 -17.27 -6.52 36.61
C VAL A 443 -16.14 -5.51 36.79
N LEU A 444 -16.37 -4.29 36.32
CA LEU A 444 -15.49 -3.14 36.52
C LEU A 444 -15.43 -2.74 38.00
N PRO A 445 -14.41 -1.94 38.41
CA PRO A 445 -14.38 -1.34 39.75
C PRO A 445 -15.69 -0.57 40.11
N SER A 446 -16.39 -0.06 39.11
CA SER A 446 -17.69 0.61 39.26
C SER A 446 -18.86 -0.34 39.54
N GLY A 447 -18.64 -1.67 39.55
CA GLY A 447 -19.64 -2.70 39.70
C GLY A 447 -20.44 -3.05 38.44
N LYS A 448 -20.15 -2.36 37.30
CA LYS A 448 -20.82 -2.66 36.02
C LYS A 448 -20.21 -3.90 35.35
N PRO A 449 -21.00 -4.82 34.78
CA PRO A 449 -20.49 -5.95 34.02
C PRO A 449 -19.66 -5.47 32.80
N ILE A 450 -18.58 -6.20 32.47
CA ILE A 450 -17.86 -6.00 31.23
C ILE A 450 -18.61 -6.75 30.13
N THR A 451 -19.28 -5.99 29.25
CA THR A 451 -19.89 -6.49 28.03
C THR A 451 -19.16 -5.92 26.82
N ILE A 452 -19.00 -6.70 25.76
CA ILE A 452 -18.29 -6.28 24.55
C ILE A 452 -19.14 -6.60 23.33
N GLU A 453 -19.41 -5.59 22.50
CA GLU A 453 -19.99 -5.78 21.17
C GLU A 453 -18.89 -5.68 20.11
N PHE A 454 -18.72 -6.74 19.31
CA PHE A 454 -17.95 -6.70 18.07
C PHE A 454 -18.86 -6.26 16.94
N LEU A 455 -18.57 -5.11 16.34
CA LEU A 455 -19.33 -4.55 15.24
C LEU A 455 -18.66 -4.90 13.90
N ILE A 456 -19.41 -5.56 12.99
CA ILE A 456 -18.96 -5.88 11.63
C ILE A 456 -20.09 -5.70 10.61
N ASP A 457 -19.72 -5.53 9.33
CA ASP A 457 -20.66 -5.51 8.19
C ASP A 457 -20.46 -6.71 7.25
N GLU A 458 -19.36 -7.46 7.40
CA GLU A 458 -19.02 -8.59 6.54
C GLU A 458 -19.13 -9.94 7.29
N PRO A 459 -20.17 -10.76 7.01
CA PRO A 459 -20.36 -12.05 7.68
C PRO A 459 -19.22 -13.05 7.49
N THR A 460 -18.40 -12.90 6.46
CA THR A 460 -17.25 -13.78 6.14
C THR A 460 -16.24 -13.85 7.30
N PHE A 461 -16.18 -12.83 8.15
CA PHE A 461 -15.31 -12.80 9.32
C PHE A 461 -15.89 -13.47 10.58
N GLN A 462 -17.15 -13.90 10.59
CA GLN A 462 -17.77 -14.56 11.76
C GLN A 462 -16.96 -15.77 12.28
N PRO A 463 -16.45 -16.68 11.42
CA PRO A 463 -15.68 -17.83 11.90
C PRO A 463 -14.45 -17.46 12.73
N HIS A 464 -13.87 -16.27 12.52
CA HIS A 464 -12.71 -15.80 13.29
C HIS A 464 -13.11 -15.22 14.65
N HIS A 465 -14.31 -14.64 14.78
CA HIS A 465 -14.81 -14.04 16.02
C HIS A 465 -15.29 -15.08 17.03
N LEU A 466 -16.00 -16.13 16.58
CA LEU A 466 -16.68 -17.04 17.48
C LEU A 466 -15.77 -17.78 18.47
N PRO A 467 -14.60 -18.33 18.07
CA PRO A 467 -13.66 -18.94 19.02
C PRO A 467 -13.11 -17.92 20.01
N TYR A 468 -12.83 -16.70 19.56
CA TYR A 468 -12.35 -15.63 20.41
C TYR A 468 -13.40 -15.19 21.45
N ILE A 469 -14.65 -15.01 21.05
CA ILE A 469 -15.77 -14.70 21.95
C ILE A 469 -15.91 -15.80 23.04
N LYS A 470 -15.72 -17.07 22.67
CA LYS A 470 -15.73 -18.17 23.64
C LYS A 470 -14.63 -18.00 24.69
N ASN A 471 -13.42 -17.59 24.29
CA ASN A 471 -12.31 -17.37 25.22
C ASN A 471 -12.55 -16.16 26.13
N LEU A 472 -13.17 -15.10 25.63
CA LEU A 472 -13.60 -13.97 26.46
C LEU A 472 -14.62 -14.41 27.52
N GLY A 473 -15.52 -15.34 27.16
CA GLY A 473 -16.44 -15.98 28.10
C GLY A 473 -15.74 -16.73 29.24
N VAL A 474 -14.60 -17.38 28.98
CA VAL A 474 -13.77 -18.00 30.01
C VAL A 474 -13.21 -16.98 31.00
N LEU A 475 -12.91 -15.76 30.54
CA LEU A 475 -12.51 -14.64 31.40
C LEU A 475 -13.67 -14.00 32.18
N GLY A 476 -14.91 -14.46 31.94
CA GLY A 476 -16.14 -13.90 32.52
C GLY A 476 -16.66 -12.67 31.78
N ILE A 477 -16.13 -12.36 30.59
CA ILE A 477 -16.54 -11.24 29.75
C ILE A 477 -17.67 -11.70 28.83
N ASP A 478 -18.80 -10.96 28.85
CA ASP A 478 -19.95 -11.21 27.99
C ASP A 478 -19.75 -10.50 26.64
N ALA A 479 -19.34 -11.27 25.62
CA ALA A 479 -19.04 -10.73 24.31
C ALA A 479 -20.02 -11.22 23.24
N THR A 480 -20.45 -10.32 22.35
CA THR A 480 -21.42 -10.60 21.28
C THR A 480 -20.91 -10.08 19.93
N LEU A 481 -21.32 -10.74 18.86
CA LEU A 481 -21.06 -10.31 17.49
C LEU A 481 -22.29 -9.64 16.90
N ARG A 482 -22.16 -8.40 16.47
CA ARG A 482 -23.22 -7.62 15.83
C ARG A 482 -22.88 -7.41 14.35
N VAL A 483 -23.62 -8.09 13.49
CA VAL A 483 -23.55 -7.87 12.04
C VAL A 483 -24.63 -6.86 11.66
N VAL A 484 -24.25 -5.82 10.94
CA VAL A 484 -25.14 -4.77 10.44
C VAL A 484 -24.91 -4.56 8.94
N ASP A 485 -25.81 -3.85 8.26
CA ASP A 485 -25.58 -3.47 6.88
C ASP A 485 -24.44 -2.42 6.75
N PRO A 486 -23.81 -2.27 5.57
CA PRO A 486 -22.67 -1.37 5.39
C PRO A 486 -22.96 0.11 5.70
N VAL A 487 -24.19 0.58 5.47
CA VAL A 487 -24.56 1.98 5.74
C VAL A 487 -24.63 2.23 7.25
N GLN A 488 -25.29 1.32 7.98
CA GLN A 488 -25.35 1.38 9.44
C GLN A 488 -23.95 1.20 10.05
N TYR A 489 -23.14 0.26 9.52
CA TYR A 489 -21.76 0.07 9.95
C TYR A 489 -20.97 1.37 9.84
N ARG A 490 -20.98 1.99 8.66
CA ARG A 490 -20.26 3.23 8.42
C ARG A 490 -20.70 4.36 9.34
N ALA A 491 -21.99 4.55 9.49
CA ALA A 491 -22.54 5.59 10.38
C ALA A 491 -22.12 5.39 11.85
N ARG A 492 -22.11 4.14 12.34
CA ARG A 492 -21.67 3.82 13.70
C ARG A 492 -20.17 4.00 13.88
N VAL A 493 -19.35 3.55 12.92
CA VAL A 493 -17.88 3.72 12.97
C VAL A 493 -17.51 5.18 12.91
N ASP A 494 -18.09 5.97 12.01
CA ASP A 494 -17.87 7.43 11.90
C ASP A 494 -18.28 8.17 13.17
N GLY A 495 -19.32 7.70 13.86
CA GLY A 495 -19.78 8.24 15.14
C GLY A 495 -19.01 7.73 16.36
N PHE A 496 -18.05 6.80 16.19
CA PHE A 496 -17.36 6.05 17.25
C PHE A 496 -18.33 5.29 18.18
N ASP A 497 -19.48 4.88 17.63
CA ASP A 497 -20.49 4.10 18.37
C ASP A 497 -20.26 2.59 18.23
N PHE A 498 -19.17 2.12 18.79
CA PHE A 498 -18.80 0.70 18.88
C PHE A 498 -17.92 0.45 20.11
N ASP A 499 -17.82 -0.79 20.52
CA ASP A 499 -16.85 -1.24 21.51
C ASP A 499 -15.56 -1.69 20.82
N ILE A 500 -15.67 -2.64 19.91
CA ILE A 500 -14.57 -3.17 19.10
C ILE A 500 -15.08 -3.32 17.65
N THR A 501 -14.25 -2.92 16.70
CA THR A 501 -14.52 -3.10 15.26
C THR A 501 -13.31 -3.64 14.54
N VAL A 502 -13.51 -4.28 13.38
CA VAL A 502 -12.43 -4.77 12.53
C VAL A 502 -12.03 -3.70 11.51
N GLU A 503 -10.74 -3.53 11.29
CA GLU A 503 -10.24 -2.66 10.23
C GLU A 503 -8.88 -3.14 9.72
N ARG A 504 -8.56 -2.74 8.50
CA ARG A 504 -7.24 -2.90 7.89
C ARG A 504 -6.80 -1.60 7.24
N PHE A 505 -5.59 -1.16 7.56
CA PHE A 505 -4.96 -0.02 6.89
C PHE A 505 -3.45 -0.25 6.75
N SER A 506 -2.87 0.35 5.71
CA SER A 506 -1.43 0.39 5.49
C SER A 506 -1.01 1.81 5.14
N PHE A 507 0.25 2.11 5.40
CA PHE A 507 0.85 3.37 5.01
C PHE A 507 1.79 3.16 3.83
N SER A 508 2.03 4.22 3.06
CA SER A 508 3.07 4.21 2.04
C SER A 508 4.45 4.03 2.69
N ALA A 509 5.47 3.78 1.88
CA ALA A 509 6.86 3.72 2.36
C ALA A 509 7.38 5.08 2.89
N THR A 510 6.61 6.13 2.71
CA THR A 510 6.91 7.51 3.14
C THR A 510 5.67 8.17 3.77
N PRO A 511 5.17 7.63 4.89
CA PRO A 511 4.01 8.18 5.57
C PRO A 511 4.23 9.64 5.95
N GLY A 512 3.16 10.43 5.90
CA GLY A 512 3.19 11.86 6.18
C GLY A 512 1.95 12.33 6.93
N ASP A 513 1.33 13.42 6.48
CA ASP A 513 0.19 14.06 7.13
C ASP A 513 -1.02 13.14 7.37
N SER A 514 -1.19 12.12 6.54
CA SER A 514 -2.26 11.11 6.73
C SER A 514 -2.23 10.44 8.11
N LEU A 515 -1.03 10.32 8.75
CA LEU A 515 -0.91 9.73 10.08
C LEU A 515 -1.71 10.48 11.14
N ARG A 516 -1.95 11.79 10.96
CA ARG A 516 -2.79 12.58 11.89
C ARG A 516 -4.19 12.02 11.98
N THR A 517 -4.76 11.60 10.85
CA THR A 517 -6.11 11.03 10.80
C THR A 517 -6.24 9.72 11.58
N PHE A 518 -5.15 8.96 11.69
CA PHE A 518 -5.13 7.67 12.38
C PHE A 518 -4.75 7.76 13.85
N PHE A 519 -3.88 8.71 14.23
CA PHE A 519 -3.24 8.63 15.54
C PHE A 519 -3.29 9.90 16.38
N SER A 520 -3.62 11.09 15.81
CA SER A 520 -3.59 12.33 16.58
C SER A 520 -4.71 12.43 17.61
N SER A 521 -4.42 13.15 18.70
CA SER A 521 -5.41 13.48 19.73
C SER A 521 -6.59 14.28 19.15
N GLN A 522 -6.37 15.14 18.17
CA GLN A 522 -7.42 15.84 17.45
C GLN A 522 -8.35 14.87 16.71
N ALA A 523 -7.78 13.89 16.02
CA ALA A 523 -8.56 12.87 15.32
C ALA A 523 -9.38 12.01 16.29
N ALA A 524 -8.88 11.76 17.51
CA ALA A 524 -9.62 11.03 18.53
C ALA A 524 -10.95 11.70 18.91
N ALA A 525 -11.03 13.02 18.81
CA ALA A 525 -12.23 13.82 19.12
C ALA A 525 -13.08 14.14 17.88
N THR A 526 -12.58 13.87 16.66
CA THR A 526 -13.23 14.28 15.41
C THR A 526 -13.92 13.08 14.76
N LYS A 527 -15.24 13.13 14.62
CA LYS A 527 -16.03 12.08 13.95
C LYS A 527 -15.62 11.89 12.49
N GLY A 528 -15.70 10.65 12.01
CA GLY A 528 -15.34 10.29 10.63
C GLY A 528 -13.83 10.15 10.38
N THR A 529 -12.98 10.27 11.40
CA THR A 529 -11.55 10.00 11.30
C THR A 529 -11.24 8.49 11.43
N GLN A 530 -10.01 8.12 11.11
CA GLN A 530 -9.53 6.74 11.21
C GLN A 530 -8.91 6.42 12.59
N ASN A 531 -8.96 7.35 13.54
CA ASN A 531 -8.50 7.07 14.91
C ASN A 531 -9.54 6.24 15.69
N LEU A 532 -9.74 5.01 15.23
CA LEU A 532 -10.77 4.10 15.74
C LEU A 532 -10.58 3.79 17.23
N ALA A 533 -9.35 3.61 17.65
CA ALA A 533 -9.02 3.30 19.03
C ALA A 533 -9.18 4.48 19.99
N GLY A 534 -9.26 5.72 19.50
CA GLY A 534 -9.31 6.91 20.35
C GLY A 534 -7.98 7.23 21.02
N ILE A 535 -6.88 7.05 20.28
CA ILE A 535 -5.54 7.40 20.75
C ILE A 535 -5.47 8.90 20.99
N SER A 536 -5.15 9.30 22.21
CA SER A 536 -4.97 10.69 22.59
C SER A 536 -3.78 10.77 23.56
N ASP A 537 -2.59 10.96 23.00
CA ASP A 537 -1.32 10.94 23.72
C ASP A 537 -0.39 12.01 23.14
N PRO A 538 0.09 12.96 23.94
CA PRO A 538 1.00 14.03 23.48
C PRO A 538 2.30 13.52 22.87
N ALA A 539 2.80 12.35 23.29
CA ALA A 539 3.99 11.74 22.70
C ALA A 539 3.69 11.26 21.26
N VAL A 540 2.52 10.68 21.03
CA VAL A 540 2.06 10.28 19.70
C VAL A 540 1.91 11.50 18.80
N ASP A 541 1.27 12.58 19.27
CA ASP A 541 1.11 13.83 18.51
C ASP A 541 2.47 14.40 18.10
N THR A 542 3.41 14.49 19.04
CA THR A 542 4.77 14.98 18.76
C THR A 542 5.52 14.11 17.76
N LEU A 543 5.46 12.78 17.90
CA LEU A 543 6.14 11.86 16.99
C LEU A 543 5.53 11.93 15.57
N VAL A 544 4.22 12.08 15.45
CA VAL A 544 3.55 12.32 14.14
C VAL A 544 4.04 13.62 13.51
N ASP A 545 4.19 14.71 14.29
CA ASP A 545 4.73 15.97 13.79
C ASP A 545 6.17 15.83 13.30
N ILE A 546 7.02 15.09 14.04
CA ILE A 546 8.41 14.80 13.64
C ILE A 546 8.45 13.97 12.35
N ILE A 547 7.59 12.96 12.21
CA ILE A 547 7.48 12.16 10.97
C ILE A 547 7.14 13.06 9.78
N ILE A 548 6.19 13.96 9.93
CA ILE A 548 5.77 14.88 8.86
C ILE A 548 6.91 15.85 8.51
N ALA A 549 7.65 16.33 9.51
CA ALA A 549 8.75 17.26 9.33
C ALA A 549 10.08 16.62 8.86
N ALA A 550 10.20 15.28 8.89
CA ALA A 550 11.44 14.57 8.55
C ALA A 550 11.97 14.97 7.17
N LYS A 551 13.26 15.24 7.07
CA LYS A 551 13.94 15.69 5.84
C LYS A 551 14.70 14.57 5.14
N THR A 552 14.93 13.47 5.83
CA THR A 552 15.66 12.31 5.32
C THR A 552 14.88 11.02 5.59
N ARG A 553 15.14 10.00 4.80
CA ARG A 553 14.56 8.65 5.00
C ARG A 553 14.98 8.04 6.33
N ALA A 554 16.20 8.33 6.80
CA ALA A 554 16.69 7.88 8.11
C ALA A 554 15.90 8.52 9.26
N GLU A 555 15.69 9.84 9.22
CA GLU A 555 14.85 10.55 10.20
C GLU A 555 13.41 10.03 10.22
N LEU A 556 12.81 9.86 9.03
CA LEU A 556 11.47 9.29 8.88
C LEU A 556 11.40 7.90 9.54
N THR A 557 12.34 7.03 9.22
CA THR A 557 12.36 5.65 9.70
C THR A 557 12.51 5.60 11.23
N ALA A 558 13.42 6.39 11.79
CA ALA A 558 13.62 6.45 13.25
C ALA A 558 12.35 6.97 13.97
N ALA A 559 11.72 8.02 13.44
CA ALA A 559 10.50 8.57 14.02
C ALA A 559 9.30 7.61 13.90
N CYS A 560 9.15 6.89 12.78
CA CYS A 560 8.13 5.86 12.63
C CYS A 560 8.34 4.68 13.60
N LYS A 561 9.59 4.23 13.80
CA LYS A 561 9.90 3.18 14.79
C LYS A 561 9.61 3.64 16.22
N ALA A 562 9.97 4.88 16.57
CA ALA A 562 9.62 5.45 17.87
C ALA A 562 8.09 5.48 18.07
N LEU A 563 7.34 5.93 17.08
CA LEU A 563 5.87 5.92 17.10
C LEU A 563 5.31 4.51 17.24
N ASP A 564 5.84 3.52 16.49
CA ASP A 564 5.41 2.12 16.56
C ASP A 564 5.56 1.54 17.98
N ARG A 565 6.68 1.84 18.69
CA ARG A 565 6.88 1.43 20.07
C ARG A 565 5.78 1.97 20.99
N VAL A 566 5.47 3.25 20.86
CA VAL A 566 4.44 3.91 21.71
C VAL A 566 3.05 3.33 21.41
N ILE A 567 2.68 3.16 20.13
CA ILE A 567 1.39 2.58 19.75
C ILE A 567 1.25 1.15 20.26
N ARG A 568 2.29 0.31 20.11
CA ARG A 568 2.28 -1.08 20.59
C ARG A 568 2.20 -1.15 22.10
N ALA A 569 2.91 -0.28 22.83
CA ALA A 569 2.81 -0.17 24.28
C ALA A 569 1.41 0.21 24.76
N GLY A 570 0.63 0.93 23.94
CA GLY A 570 -0.74 1.32 24.26
C GLY A 570 -1.77 0.19 24.21
N ARG A 571 -1.49 -0.94 23.55
CA ARG A 571 -2.46 -2.06 23.40
C ARG A 571 -3.80 -1.62 22.80
N TYR A 572 -3.78 -0.79 21.78
CA TYR A 572 -4.99 -0.15 21.21
C TYR A 572 -5.83 -1.08 20.32
N TRP A 573 -5.30 -2.23 19.94
CA TRP A 573 -5.93 -3.19 19.04
C TRP A 573 -5.47 -4.62 19.34
N ILE A 574 -6.29 -5.60 18.97
CA ILE A 574 -5.93 -7.03 18.99
C ILE A 574 -5.40 -7.35 17.60
N PRO A 575 -4.08 -7.54 17.44
CA PRO A 575 -3.49 -7.78 16.14
C PRO A 575 -3.96 -9.08 15.50
N HIS A 576 -4.35 -9.01 14.23
CA HIS A 576 -4.69 -10.15 13.40
C HIS A 576 -3.46 -10.75 12.72
N TRP A 577 -3.46 -10.80 11.41
CA TRP A 577 -2.49 -11.49 10.56
C TRP A 577 -2.20 -10.72 9.29
N TYR A 578 -1.09 -11.07 8.68
CA TYR A 578 -0.69 -10.60 7.36
C TYR A 578 -0.01 -11.72 6.58
N LYS A 579 0.22 -11.48 5.31
CA LYS A 579 0.97 -12.35 4.42
C LYS A 579 1.91 -11.50 3.57
N ALA A 580 3.23 -11.71 3.73
CA ALA A 580 4.27 -11.02 2.97
C ALA A 580 4.58 -11.76 1.66
N SER A 581 3.54 -12.15 0.92
CA SER A 581 3.73 -12.90 -0.34
C SER A 581 2.53 -12.82 -1.26
N HIS A 582 2.79 -12.94 -2.56
CA HIS A 582 1.79 -13.20 -3.59
C HIS A 582 1.72 -14.70 -3.86
N TRP A 583 0.54 -15.27 -3.79
CA TRP A 583 0.28 -16.65 -4.20
C TRP A 583 -0.21 -16.66 -5.64
N ILE A 584 0.58 -17.21 -6.54
CA ILE A 584 0.27 -17.22 -7.95
C ILE A 584 0.15 -18.63 -8.49
N ALA A 585 -0.75 -18.81 -9.44
CA ALA A 585 -0.88 -20.01 -10.24
C ALA A 585 -0.98 -19.64 -11.71
N TYR A 586 -0.33 -20.41 -12.57
CA TYR A 586 -0.33 -20.12 -14.00
C TYR A 586 -0.12 -21.37 -14.84
N TRP A 587 -0.69 -21.38 -16.01
CA TRP A 587 -0.38 -22.36 -17.03
C TRP A 587 1.05 -22.15 -17.50
N ASP A 588 1.86 -23.22 -17.59
CA ASP A 588 3.32 -23.13 -17.84
C ASP A 588 3.63 -22.75 -19.29
N VAL A 589 3.21 -21.56 -19.68
CA VAL A 589 3.44 -20.94 -20.99
C VAL A 589 4.25 -19.64 -20.88
N PHE A 590 4.74 -19.32 -19.69
CA PHE A 590 5.42 -18.06 -19.44
C PHE A 590 6.90 -18.27 -19.10
N GLY A 591 7.72 -17.32 -19.57
CA GLY A 591 9.05 -17.06 -19.06
C GLY A 591 9.04 -15.79 -18.18
N HIS A 592 9.97 -15.71 -17.26
CA HIS A 592 10.06 -14.58 -16.34
C HIS A 592 11.53 -14.33 -15.93
N PRO A 593 11.89 -13.13 -15.44
CA PRO A 593 13.21 -12.86 -14.87
C PRO A 593 13.50 -13.78 -13.66
N ALA A 594 14.78 -13.96 -13.35
CA ALA A 594 15.20 -14.76 -12.18
C ALA A 594 14.75 -14.14 -10.84
N SER A 595 14.58 -12.82 -10.80
CA SER A 595 14.11 -12.09 -9.63
C SER A 595 12.96 -11.15 -10.01
N LYS A 596 11.95 -11.04 -9.14
CA LYS A 596 10.93 -10.01 -9.27
C LYS A 596 11.39 -8.67 -8.67
N PRO A 597 10.79 -7.55 -9.04
CA PRO A 597 11.01 -6.29 -8.32
C PRO A 597 10.55 -6.39 -6.85
N ARG A 598 11.23 -5.66 -5.98
CA ARG A 598 11.06 -5.80 -4.52
C ARG A 598 9.68 -5.38 -4.03
N TYR A 599 9.19 -4.23 -4.49
CA TYR A 599 7.94 -3.59 -4.05
C TYR A 599 6.80 -3.74 -5.05
N PHE A 600 6.91 -4.65 -5.98
CA PHE A 600 5.93 -4.86 -7.02
C PHE A 600 5.92 -6.33 -7.46
N ARG A 601 4.75 -6.85 -7.82
CA ARG A 601 4.61 -8.24 -8.27
C ARG A 601 5.39 -8.52 -9.56
N GLY A 602 5.46 -7.54 -10.47
CA GLY A 602 6.17 -7.64 -11.73
C GLY A 602 5.43 -8.43 -12.82
N ILE A 603 4.17 -8.77 -12.62
CA ILE A 603 3.35 -9.60 -13.51
C ILE A 603 2.09 -8.81 -13.91
N PRO A 604 1.80 -8.65 -15.20
CA PRO A 604 2.47 -9.21 -16.39
C PRO A 604 3.69 -8.42 -16.90
N GLU A 605 4.06 -7.31 -16.32
CA GLU A 605 4.94 -6.28 -16.88
C GLU A 605 6.30 -6.80 -17.31
N THR A 606 6.92 -7.70 -16.50
CA THR A 606 8.27 -8.23 -16.76
C THR A 606 8.29 -9.64 -17.34
N TRP A 607 7.13 -10.31 -17.39
CA TRP A 607 6.99 -11.65 -17.93
C TRP A 607 6.83 -11.64 -19.45
N TRP A 608 7.02 -12.82 -20.09
CA TRP A 608 6.84 -13.00 -21.55
C TRP A 608 6.20 -14.34 -21.85
N TYR A 609 5.64 -14.46 -23.05
CA TYR A 609 5.12 -15.72 -23.57
C TYR A 609 6.28 -16.58 -24.10
N ASP A 610 6.43 -17.78 -23.55
CA ASP A 610 7.44 -18.77 -23.92
C ASP A 610 6.82 -19.77 -24.90
N ARG A 611 7.18 -19.65 -26.18
CA ARG A 611 6.63 -20.47 -27.26
C ARG A 611 6.99 -21.95 -27.12
N ASP A 612 8.19 -22.26 -26.61
CA ASP A 612 8.64 -23.64 -26.44
C ASP A 612 7.88 -24.35 -25.32
N LYS A 613 7.60 -23.67 -24.24
CA LYS A 613 6.74 -24.16 -23.16
C LYS A 613 5.30 -24.36 -23.64
N ALA A 614 4.76 -23.39 -24.39
CA ALA A 614 3.41 -23.47 -24.92
C ALA A 614 3.23 -24.64 -25.88
N ALA A 615 4.16 -24.85 -26.80
CA ALA A 615 4.14 -26.00 -27.73
C ALA A 615 4.14 -27.34 -26.98
N LYS A 616 4.91 -27.45 -25.87
CA LYS A 616 4.93 -28.69 -25.05
C LYS A 616 3.59 -28.92 -24.33
N LEU A 617 2.85 -27.89 -23.99
CA LEU A 617 1.53 -28.02 -23.38
C LEU A 617 0.48 -28.48 -24.36
N ASP A 618 0.49 -27.99 -25.60
CA ASP A 618 -0.49 -28.34 -26.64
C ASP A 618 -0.29 -29.78 -27.14
N HIS A 619 0.93 -30.36 -27.04
CA HIS A 619 1.21 -31.76 -27.36
C HIS A 619 0.79 -32.77 -26.27
N LYS A 620 0.43 -32.31 -25.07
CA LYS A 620 0.00 -33.13 -23.94
C LYS A 620 -1.52 -33.09 -23.68
N GLY A 621 -2.28 -32.39 -24.54
CA GLY A 621 -3.74 -32.19 -24.44
C GLY A 621 -4.54 -33.23 -25.16
#